data_2c0ed9720cdfd5aabc8a4ce5a0119a05
#
_entry.id   2c0ed9720cdfd5aabc8a4ce5a0119a05
#
_cell.length_a   1.000
_cell.length_b   1.000
_cell.length_c   1.000
_cell.angle_alpha   90.00
_cell.angle_beta   90.00
_cell.angle_gamma   90.00
#
_symmetry.space_group_name_H-M   'P 1'
#
loop_
_entity.id
_entity.type
_entity.pdbx_description
1 polymer ?
#
loop_
_entity_poly.entity_id
_entity_poly.type
_entity_poly.pdbx_seq_one_letter_code
_entity_poly.pdbx_strand_id
1 'polypeptide(L)'
;MNSFKKLKPQKSSECVQALQNQAKRPIIGLLPLVDTEKESYWMLPGYMEGIIQAGGLPVMLPLSDNPQLINQLAEETDGFLFTGGHDVSPELYGEKPIAQCGESVLLRDNMEKLLLKKALELNKPVLGICRGIQLINAVLGGTLYQDLPAQYSSNTEHHQSPPYDIPIHTVTLDTGSPLYSLLGAEQLEVNSYHHQAIKDLAPPLSAMAYSQDGLVEAVYMKGKKFLWAVQWHPEFSYKSNQSSQLIFKKFVSQCC
;
A
#
# COMPACT_ATOMS: atom_id res chain seq x y z
N MET A 1 47.23 44.33 23.78
CA MET A 1 47.71 43.02 23.40
C MET A 1 46.59 42.01 23.72
N ASN A 2 45.73 41.74 22.76
CA ASN A 2 44.62 40.79 22.92
C ASN A 2 44.98 39.45 22.26
N SER A 3 45.13 38.42 23.08
CA SER A 3 45.45 37.08 22.65
C SER A 3 44.15 36.39 22.21
N PHE A 4 43.95 36.25 20.91
CA PHE A 4 42.95 35.37 20.35
C PHE A 4 43.40 33.90 20.51
N LYS A 5 42.76 33.15 21.43
CA LYS A 5 42.91 31.68 21.50
C LYS A 5 42.24 31.09 20.27
N LYS A 6 43.02 30.49 19.37
CA LYS A 6 42.53 29.64 18.26
C LYS A 6 41.78 28.44 18.83
N LEU A 7 40.46 28.42 18.63
CA LEU A 7 39.63 27.25 18.85
C LEU A 7 40.02 26.18 17.80
N LYS A 8 40.40 25.00 18.26
CA LYS A 8 40.76 23.87 17.39
C LYS A 8 39.52 23.29 16.76
N PRO A 9 39.53 22.93 15.44
CA PRO A 9 38.40 22.30 14.76
C PRO A 9 38.44 20.77 14.95
N GLN A 10 38.08 20.30 16.12
CA GLN A 10 38.13 18.86 16.42
C GLN A 10 36.74 18.19 16.60
N LYS A 11 35.63 18.97 16.53
CA LYS A 11 34.26 18.43 16.65
C LYS A 11 33.50 18.22 15.33
N SER A 12 34.07 18.63 14.19
CA SER A 12 33.40 18.51 12.90
C SER A 12 33.53 17.12 12.24
N SER A 13 34.65 16.42 12.45
CA SER A 13 34.89 15.14 11.81
C SER A 13 34.10 13.99 12.43
N GLU A 14 33.94 13.98 13.76
CA GLU A 14 33.14 12.96 14.45
C GLU A 14 31.65 13.09 14.17
N CYS A 15 31.16 14.32 14.07
CA CYS A 15 29.75 14.59 13.71
C CYS A 15 29.46 14.22 12.24
N VAL A 16 30.37 14.50 11.33
CA VAL A 16 30.29 14.10 9.91
C VAL A 16 30.41 12.60 9.75
N GLN A 17 31.28 11.95 10.51
CA GLN A 17 31.44 10.49 10.49
C GLN A 17 30.24 9.76 11.13
N ALA A 18 29.62 10.33 12.16
CA ALA A 18 28.38 9.82 12.75
C ALA A 18 27.18 9.94 11.80
N LEU A 19 27.13 11.00 10.98
CA LEU A 19 26.10 11.18 9.93
C LEU A 19 26.31 10.24 8.73
N GLN A 20 27.55 9.84 8.45
CA GLN A 20 27.87 8.89 7.37
C GLN A 20 27.60 7.42 7.72
N ASN A 21 27.48 7.09 9.00
CA ASN A 21 27.19 5.73 9.47
C ASN A 21 25.71 5.42 9.71
N GLN A 22 24.79 6.33 9.38
CA GLN A 22 23.38 5.98 9.34
C GLN A 22 23.12 5.16 8.08
N ALA A 23 22.70 3.90 8.25
CA ALA A 23 22.28 3.04 7.15
C ALA A 23 21.26 3.81 6.26
N LYS A 24 21.53 3.85 4.96
CA LYS A 24 20.67 4.53 3.99
C LYS A 24 19.25 3.94 4.07
N ARG A 25 18.26 4.79 4.27
CA ARG A 25 16.86 4.36 4.30
C ARG A 25 16.44 3.89 2.91
N PRO A 26 15.70 2.78 2.78
CA PRO A 26 15.15 2.38 1.48
C PRO A 26 14.14 3.42 0.98
N ILE A 27 14.21 3.71 -0.31
CA ILE A 27 13.32 4.66 -1.00
C ILE A 27 12.05 3.91 -1.40
N ILE A 28 10.91 4.34 -0.87
CA ILE A 28 9.61 3.74 -1.13
C ILE A 28 8.80 4.68 -2.04
N GLY A 29 8.48 4.21 -3.24
CA GLY A 29 7.61 4.92 -4.16
C GLY A 29 6.13 4.75 -3.76
N LEU A 30 5.44 5.87 -3.49
CA LEU A 30 4.02 5.89 -3.16
C LEU A 30 3.21 6.35 -4.38
N LEU A 31 2.21 5.56 -4.77
CA LEU A 31 1.30 5.95 -5.85
C LEU A 31 0.41 7.10 -5.38
N PRO A 32 0.29 8.21 -6.17
CA PRO A 32 -0.45 9.38 -5.74
C PRO A 32 -1.97 9.12 -5.68
N LEU A 33 -2.63 9.82 -4.77
CA LEU A 33 -4.06 10.05 -4.85
C LEU A 33 -4.31 11.17 -5.86
N VAL A 34 -5.41 11.11 -6.59
CA VAL A 34 -5.75 12.07 -7.65
C VAL A 34 -7.00 12.84 -7.26
N ASP A 35 -7.02 14.14 -7.52
CA ASP A 35 -8.20 14.99 -7.45
C ASP A 35 -8.44 15.47 -8.88
N THR A 36 -9.46 14.90 -9.55
CA THR A 36 -9.78 15.17 -10.95
C THR A 36 -10.39 16.56 -11.15
N GLU A 37 -11.09 17.07 -10.13
CA GLU A 37 -11.68 18.41 -10.19
C GLU A 37 -10.63 19.52 -10.08
N LYS A 38 -9.61 19.31 -9.22
CA LYS A 38 -8.53 20.28 -9.01
C LYS A 38 -7.29 20.03 -9.88
N GLU A 39 -7.35 19.02 -10.75
CA GLU A 39 -6.21 18.59 -11.57
C GLU A 39 -4.93 18.44 -10.74
N SER A 40 -5.03 17.81 -9.55
CA SER A 40 -3.94 17.75 -8.59
C SER A 40 -3.69 16.36 -8.05
N TYR A 41 -2.48 16.16 -7.51
CA TYR A 41 -2.09 14.95 -6.80
C TYR A 41 -1.93 15.27 -5.32
N TRP A 42 -2.32 14.31 -4.48
CA TRP A 42 -2.21 14.49 -3.04
C TRP A 42 -1.87 13.16 -2.34
N MET A 43 -1.60 13.23 -1.05
CA MET A 43 -1.24 12.07 -0.25
C MET A 43 -1.76 12.23 1.18
N LEU A 44 -2.40 11.18 1.71
CA LEU A 44 -2.72 11.12 3.13
C LEU A 44 -1.43 11.01 3.95
N PRO A 45 -1.26 11.84 5.00
CA PRO A 45 -0.08 11.81 5.85
C PRO A 45 0.25 10.41 6.39
N GLY A 46 -0.76 9.60 6.72
CA GLY A 46 -0.59 8.28 7.30
C GLY A 46 0.20 7.29 6.43
N TYR A 47 0.08 7.34 5.12
CA TYR A 47 0.91 6.52 4.22
C TYR A 47 2.39 6.87 4.38
N MET A 48 2.73 8.17 4.34
CA MET A 48 4.11 8.63 4.46
C MET A 48 4.66 8.39 5.87
N GLU A 49 3.91 8.77 6.89
CA GLU A 49 4.35 8.66 8.28
C GLU A 49 4.50 7.19 8.72
N GLY A 50 3.64 6.28 8.25
CA GLY A 50 3.77 4.84 8.47
C GLY A 50 5.08 4.28 7.91
N ILE A 51 5.46 4.69 6.69
CA ILE A 51 6.75 4.33 6.07
C ILE A 51 7.92 4.96 6.84
N ILE A 52 7.85 6.23 7.24
CA ILE A 52 8.90 6.92 8.00
C ILE A 52 9.15 6.22 9.35
N GLN A 53 8.09 5.88 10.08
CA GLN A 53 8.19 5.17 11.36
C GLN A 53 8.76 3.75 11.20
N ALA A 54 8.49 3.10 10.07
CA ALA A 54 9.05 1.82 9.72
C ALA A 54 10.53 1.88 9.25
N GLY A 55 11.11 3.08 9.11
CA GLY A 55 12.52 3.29 8.73
C GLY A 55 12.75 3.54 7.25
N GLY A 56 11.70 3.67 6.42
CA GLY A 56 11.78 3.99 5.00
C GLY A 56 11.85 5.50 4.72
N LEU A 57 12.12 5.83 3.46
CA LEU A 57 12.04 7.18 2.88
C LEU A 57 10.90 7.21 1.85
N PRO A 58 9.71 7.72 2.18
CA PRO A 58 8.60 7.77 1.25
C PRO A 58 8.78 8.89 0.22
N VAL A 59 8.50 8.58 -1.05
CA VAL A 59 8.51 9.53 -2.17
C VAL A 59 7.22 9.36 -2.96
N MET A 60 6.39 10.40 -3.05
CA MET A 60 5.21 10.39 -3.92
C MET A 60 5.67 10.41 -5.39
N LEU A 61 5.23 9.43 -6.17
CA LEU A 61 5.62 9.30 -7.57
C LEU A 61 4.80 10.25 -8.46
N PRO A 62 5.39 10.76 -9.57
CA PRO A 62 4.63 11.50 -10.57
C PRO A 62 3.66 10.55 -11.29
N LEU A 63 2.43 11.00 -11.56
CA LEU A 63 1.45 10.24 -12.32
C LEU A 63 1.81 10.25 -13.81
N SER A 64 2.10 9.08 -14.37
CA SER A 64 2.48 8.94 -15.78
C SER A 64 2.36 7.50 -16.24
N ASP A 65 1.92 7.28 -17.46
CA ASP A 65 1.92 5.97 -18.12
C ASP A 65 3.05 5.84 -19.16
N ASN A 66 4.03 6.75 -19.12
CA ASN A 66 5.22 6.67 -19.98
C ASN A 66 6.11 5.49 -19.56
N PRO A 67 6.34 4.48 -20.43
CA PRO A 67 7.08 3.27 -20.05
C PRO A 67 8.54 3.53 -19.66
N GLN A 68 9.22 4.53 -20.26
CA GLN A 68 10.59 4.88 -19.92
C GLN A 68 10.68 5.44 -18.51
N LEU A 69 9.75 6.35 -18.15
CA LEU A 69 9.67 6.91 -16.81
C LEU A 69 9.34 5.83 -15.78
N ILE A 70 8.37 4.94 -16.07
CA ILE A 70 8.02 3.83 -15.19
C ILE A 70 9.21 2.89 -14.94
N ASN A 71 9.97 2.55 -16.00
CA ASN A 71 11.17 1.73 -15.87
C ASN A 71 12.20 2.40 -14.94
N GLN A 72 12.48 3.69 -15.15
CA GLN A 72 13.42 4.42 -14.31
C GLN A 72 12.94 4.50 -12.86
N LEU A 73 11.66 4.81 -12.61
CA LEU A 73 11.09 4.81 -11.27
C LEU A 73 11.22 3.44 -10.58
N ALA A 74 10.99 2.36 -11.35
CA ALA A 74 11.12 1.00 -10.82
C ALA A 74 12.56 0.60 -10.48
N GLU A 75 13.54 1.13 -11.17
CA GLU A 75 14.97 0.90 -10.91
C GLU A 75 15.47 1.70 -9.71
N GLU A 76 15.09 2.98 -9.61
CA GLU A 76 15.57 3.93 -8.61
C GLU A 76 14.91 3.78 -7.23
N THR A 77 13.77 3.08 -7.12
CA THR A 77 13.08 2.85 -5.85
C THR A 77 13.33 1.43 -5.32
N ASP A 78 13.30 1.27 -4.00
CA ASP A 78 13.56 -0.01 -3.33
C ASP A 78 12.29 -0.82 -3.08
N GLY A 79 11.11 -0.19 -3.15
CA GLY A 79 9.80 -0.83 -3.02
C GLY A 79 8.66 0.14 -3.32
N PHE A 80 7.42 -0.37 -3.41
CA PHE A 80 6.25 0.40 -3.82
C PHE A 80 5.08 0.19 -2.88
N LEU A 81 4.39 1.31 -2.58
CA LEU A 81 3.12 1.29 -1.87
C LEU A 81 2.01 1.77 -2.82
N PHE A 82 1.09 0.87 -3.16
CA PHE A 82 -0.12 1.12 -3.92
C PHE A 82 -1.22 1.56 -2.96
N THR A 83 -1.59 2.84 -3.02
CA THR A 83 -2.50 3.48 -2.08
C THR A 83 -3.97 3.22 -2.40
N GLY A 84 -4.86 3.58 -1.48
CA GLY A 84 -6.30 3.66 -1.70
C GLY A 84 -6.71 4.69 -2.76
N GLY A 85 -7.99 5.00 -2.90
CA GLY A 85 -8.50 6.07 -3.78
C GLY A 85 -9.70 5.64 -4.63
N HIS A 86 -9.85 6.20 -5.82
CA HIS A 86 -10.92 5.97 -6.79
C HIS A 86 -11.08 4.49 -7.16
N ASP A 87 -12.20 4.14 -7.75
CA ASP A 87 -12.45 2.77 -8.22
C ASP A 87 -11.43 2.31 -9.25
N VAL A 88 -11.15 1.02 -9.24
CA VAL A 88 -10.41 0.36 -10.32
C VAL A 88 -11.35 0.18 -11.50
N SER A 89 -10.94 0.64 -12.69
CA SER A 89 -11.76 0.52 -13.89
C SER A 89 -12.12 -0.94 -14.20
N PRO A 90 -13.41 -1.27 -14.38
CA PRO A 90 -13.84 -2.61 -14.76
C PRO A 90 -13.21 -3.13 -16.06
N GLU A 91 -12.78 -2.24 -16.95
CA GLU A 91 -12.09 -2.60 -18.19
C GLU A 91 -10.76 -3.33 -17.94
N LEU A 92 -10.11 -3.10 -16.77
CA LEU A 92 -8.88 -3.81 -16.41
C LEU A 92 -9.07 -5.32 -16.24
N TYR A 93 -10.26 -5.75 -15.86
CA TYR A 93 -10.62 -7.17 -15.68
C TYR A 93 -11.71 -7.64 -16.66
N GLY A 94 -11.89 -6.90 -17.78
CA GLY A 94 -12.72 -7.33 -18.91
C GLY A 94 -14.23 -7.15 -18.71
N GLU A 95 -14.65 -6.38 -17.72
CA GLU A 95 -16.06 -6.07 -17.46
C GLU A 95 -16.43 -4.66 -17.94
N LYS A 96 -17.73 -4.39 -18.08
CA LYS A 96 -18.27 -3.04 -18.28
C LYS A 96 -18.68 -2.45 -16.93
N PRO A 97 -18.56 -1.12 -16.76
CA PRO A 97 -19.01 -0.49 -15.52
C PRO A 97 -20.52 -0.64 -15.34
N ILE A 98 -20.95 -0.99 -14.13
CA ILE A 98 -22.36 -0.91 -13.70
C ILE A 98 -22.68 0.52 -13.26
N ALA A 99 -23.96 0.84 -13.09
CA ALA A 99 -24.39 2.18 -12.72
C ALA A 99 -23.85 2.66 -11.35
N GLN A 100 -23.55 1.75 -10.46
CA GLN A 100 -23.04 2.01 -9.11
C GLN A 100 -21.50 2.03 -9.03
N CYS A 101 -20.80 1.70 -10.13
CA CYS A 101 -19.35 1.84 -10.18
C CYS A 101 -18.98 3.32 -10.02
N GLY A 102 -18.04 3.62 -9.14
CA GLY A 102 -17.57 4.97 -8.92
C GLY A 102 -16.63 5.48 -10.02
N GLU A 103 -16.11 6.67 -9.84
CA GLU A 103 -15.16 7.27 -10.76
C GLU A 103 -13.85 6.48 -10.78
N SER A 104 -13.31 6.21 -11.96
CA SER A 104 -12.00 5.63 -12.20
C SER A 104 -11.07 6.62 -12.91
N VAL A 105 -9.77 6.57 -12.60
CA VAL A 105 -8.75 7.41 -13.22
C VAL A 105 -7.87 6.55 -14.11
N LEU A 106 -8.17 6.52 -15.42
CA LEU A 106 -7.52 5.63 -16.38
C LEU A 106 -5.99 5.81 -16.42
N LEU A 107 -5.49 7.04 -16.32
CA LEU A 107 -4.05 7.32 -16.29
C LEU A 107 -3.39 6.66 -15.08
N ARG A 108 -4.05 6.68 -13.92
CA ARG A 108 -3.59 6.01 -12.70
C ARG A 108 -3.60 4.50 -12.86
N ASP A 109 -4.68 3.94 -13.40
CA ASP A 109 -4.79 2.51 -13.67
C ASP A 109 -3.68 2.02 -14.61
N ASN A 110 -3.41 2.76 -15.68
CA ASN A 110 -2.34 2.44 -16.64
C ASN A 110 -0.95 2.49 -15.97
N MET A 111 -0.66 3.57 -15.24
CA MET A 111 0.60 3.69 -14.48
C MET A 111 0.79 2.53 -13.53
N GLU A 112 -0.20 2.26 -12.69
CA GLU A 112 -0.11 1.22 -11.67
C GLU A 112 0.02 -0.18 -12.28
N LYS A 113 -0.69 -0.46 -13.37
CA LYS A 113 -0.55 -1.71 -14.14
C LYS A 113 0.87 -1.90 -14.68
N LEU A 114 1.46 -0.86 -15.27
CA LEU A 114 2.84 -0.91 -15.80
C LEU A 114 3.85 -1.06 -14.67
N LEU A 115 3.71 -0.27 -13.62
CA LEU A 115 4.62 -0.28 -12.49
C LEU A 115 4.58 -1.61 -11.72
N LEU A 116 3.38 -2.17 -11.48
CA LEU A 116 3.23 -3.48 -10.83
C LEU A 116 3.95 -4.57 -11.63
N LYS A 117 3.76 -4.63 -12.95
CA LYS A 117 4.45 -5.59 -13.81
C LYS A 117 5.97 -5.45 -13.69
N LYS A 118 6.48 -4.23 -13.75
CA LYS A 118 7.91 -3.97 -13.65
C LYS A 118 8.47 -4.28 -12.26
N ALA A 119 7.75 -3.95 -11.20
CA ALA A 119 8.11 -4.29 -9.82
C ALA A 119 8.20 -5.82 -9.63
N LEU A 120 7.26 -6.57 -10.22
CA LEU A 120 7.29 -8.04 -10.19
C LEU A 120 8.45 -8.62 -11.00
N GLU A 121 8.78 -8.07 -12.17
CA GLU A 121 9.95 -8.47 -12.96
C GLU A 121 11.25 -8.29 -12.17
N LEU A 122 11.41 -7.13 -11.51
CA LEU A 122 12.58 -6.77 -10.70
C LEU A 122 12.55 -7.40 -9.29
N ASN A 123 11.50 -8.15 -8.95
CA ASN A 123 11.25 -8.71 -7.62
C ASN A 123 11.32 -7.67 -6.49
N LYS A 124 10.86 -6.43 -6.77
CA LYS A 124 10.77 -5.34 -5.79
C LYS A 124 9.60 -5.60 -4.83
N PRO A 125 9.76 -5.28 -3.54
CA PRO A 125 8.67 -5.35 -2.57
C PRO A 125 7.49 -4.45 -2.93
N VAL A 126 6.27 -4.98 -2.77
CA VAL A 126 5.02 -4.27 -3.03
C VAL A 126 4.08 -4.42 -1.83
N LEU A 127 3.55 -3.31 -1.34
CA LEU A 127 2.42 -3.27 -0.41
C LEU A 127 1.22 -2.59 -1.09
N GLY A 128 0.06 -3.26 -1.12
CA GLY A 128 -1.20 -2.69 -1.57
C GLY A 128 -2.13 -2.40 -0.39
N ILE A 129 -2.83 -1.26 -0.43
CA ILE A 129 -3.80 -0.86 0.60
C ILE A 129 -5.10 -0.45 -0.09
N CYS A 130 -6.24 -1.02 0.35
CA CYS A 130 -7.60 -0.75 -0.15
C CYS A 130 -7.68 -0.90 -1.68
N ARG A 131 -7.78 0.18 -2.44
CA ARG A 131 -7.72 0.11 -3.91
C ARG A 131 -6.47 -0.65 -4.41
N GLY A 132 -5.35 -0.59 -3.68
CA GLY A 132 -4.12 -1.30 -4.04
C GLY A 132 -4.30 -2.83 -4.12
N ILE A 133 -5.05 -3.47 -3.20
CA ILE A 133 -5.34 -4.92 -3.29
C ILE A 133 -6.22 -5.23 -4.50
N GLN A 134 -7.20 -4.36 -4.77
CA GLN A 134 -8.14 -4.51 -5.87
C GLN A 134 -7.42 -4.40 -7.22
N LEU A 135 -6.58 -3.40 -7.41
CA LEU A 135 -5.76 -3.24 -8.60
C LEU A 135 -4.81 -4.42 -8.82
N ILE A 136 -4.10 -4.85 -7.78
CA ILE A 136 -3.18 -6.00 -7.85
C ILE A 136 -3.96 -7.24 -8.29
N ASN A 137 -5.14 -7.49 -7.72
CA ASN A 137 -5.99 -8.60 -8.11
C ASN A 137 -6.41 -8.51 -9.57
N ALA A 138 -6.94 -7.38 -10.02
CA ALA A 138 -7.40 -7.16 -11.40
C ALA A 138 -6.25 -7.32 -12.41
N VAL A 139 -5.09 -6.72 -12.17
CA VAL A 139 -3.92 -6.81 -13.06
C VAL A 139 -3.37 -8.23 -13.17
N LEU A 140 -3.51 -9.03 -12.13
CA LEU A 140 -3.05 -10.42 -12.10
C LEU A 140 -4.10 -11.44 -12.57
N GLY A 141 -5.26 -10.97 -13.05
CA GLY A 141 -6.28 -11.80 -13.72
C GLY A 141 -7.46 -12.21 -12.84
N GLY A 142 -7.64 -11.55 -11.70
CA GLY A 142 -8.85 -11.65 -10.89
C GLY A 142 -9.92 -10.63 -11.32
N THR A 143 -11.10 -10.68 -10.67
CA THR A 143 -12.21 -9.76 -10.89
C THR A 143 -12.64 -9.09 -9.58
N LEU A 144 -13.48 -8.06 -9.68
CA LEU A 144 -13.97 -7.31 -8.53
C LEU A 144 -15.50 -7.27 -8.47
N TYR A 145 -16.07 -7.21 -7.28
CA TYR A 145 -17.36 -6.57 -7.08
C TYR A 145 -17.17 -5.07 -7.29
N GLN A 146 -17.91 -4.50 -8.22
CA GLN A 146 -17.82 -3.08 -8.55
C GLN A 146 -18.55 -2.21 -7.52
N ASP A 147 -19.54 -2.78 -6.84
CA ASP A 147 -20.26 -2.16 -5.74
C ASP A 147 -20.85 -3.25 -4.85
N LEU A 148 -20.38 -3.36 -3.61
CA LEU A 148 -20.84 -4.38 -2.68
C LEU A 148 -22.35 -4.31 -2.40
N PRO A 149 -22.95 -3.14 -2.11
CA PRO A 149 -24.40 -3.05 -1.90
C PRO A 149 -25.23 -3.55 -3.05
N ALA A 150 -24.77 -3.39 -4.30
CA ALA A 150 -25.50 -3.80 -5.49
C ALA A 150 -25.27 -5.25 -5.90
N GLN A 151 -24.11 -5.82 -5.58
CA GLN A 151 -23.69 -7.11 -6.13
C GLN A 151 -23.45 -8.21 -5.09
N TYR A 152 -23.38 -7.85 -3.80
CA TYR A 152 -23.06 -8.77 -2.71
C TYR A 152 -23.96 -8.54 -1.50
N SER A 153 -24.77 -9.54 -1.15
CA SER A 153 -25.68 -9.43 0.01
C SER A 153 -24.91 -9.74 1.29
N SER A 154 -24.69 -8.74 2.12
CA SER A 154 -23.98 -8.85 3.39
C SER A 154 -24.59 -7.94 4.45
N ASN A 155 -24.42 -8.34 5.73
CA ASN A 155 -24.69 -7.49 6.90
C ASN A 155 -23.39 -6.88 7.49
N THR A 156 -22.23 -7.22 6.92
CA THR A 156 -20.95 -6.66 7.35
C THR A 156 -20.80 -5.26 6.77
N GLU A 157 -20.47 -4.29 7.61
CA GLU A 157 -20.20 -2.92 7.16
C GLU A 157 -18.78 -2.84 6.58
N HIS A 158 -18.68 -2.43 5.30
CA HIS A 158 -17.42 -2.23 4.60
C HIS A 158 -17.10 -0.76 4.30
N HIS A 159 -18.06 0.15 4.56
CA HIS A 159 -17.90 1.57 4.24
C HIS A 159 -18.28 2.44 5.44
N GLN A 160 -17.37 2.49 6.43
CA GLN A 160 -17.59 3.24 7.65
C GLN A 160 -17.61 4.76 7.44
N SER A 161 -18.37 5.42 8.32
CA SER A 161 -18.26 6.87 8.52
C SER A 161 -17.10 7.21 9.47
N PRO A 162 -16.56 8.46 9.44
CA PRO A 162 -15.53 8.87 10.39
C PRO A 162 -15.94 8.64 11.87
N PRO A 163 -14.98 8.35 12.75
CA PRO A 163 -13.51 8.33 12.53
C PRO A 163 -13.02 7.03 11.88
N TYR A 164 -12.03 7.14 10.95
CA TYR A 164 -11.55 6.01 10.13
C TYR A 164 -10.47 5.15 10.81
N ASP A 165 -9.95 5.55 11.96
CA ASP A 165 -8.95 4.82 12.73
C ASP A 165 -9.56 3.79 13.71
N ILE A 166 -10.88 3.77 13.84
CA ILE A 166 -11.62 2.83 14.70
C ILE A 166 -11.98 1.57 13.90
N PRO A 167 -11.66 0.37 14.39
CA PRO A 167 -12.10 -0.88 13.77
C PRO A 167 -13.63 -1.02 13.80
N ILE A 168 -14.21 -1.59 12.74
CA ILE A 168 -15.66 -1.79 12.62
C ILE A 168 -16.05 -3.25 12.34
N HIS A 169 -15.14 -4.08 11.85
CA HIS A 169 -15.40 -5.51 11.69
C HIS A 169 -14.13 -6.34 11.96
N THR A 170 -14.32 -7.65 12.04
CA THR A 170 -13.26 -8.62 12.30
C THR A 170 -12.92 -9.37 11.03
N VAL A 171 -11.63 -9.59 10.78
CA VAL A 171 -11.15 -10.52 9.75
C VAL A 171 -10.52 -11.75 10.42
N THR A 172 -10.73 -12.93 9.82
CA THR A 172 -10.09 -14.19 10.22
C THR A 172 -8.85 -14.41 9.35
N LEU A 173 -7.70 -14.62 9.97
CA LEU A 173 -6.45 -14.87 9.28
C LEU A 173 -6.29 -16.35 8.93
N ASP A 174 -5.82 -16.63 7.71
CA ASP A 174 -5.37 -17.98 7.33
C ASP A 174 -4.14 -18.35 8.14
N THR A 175 -4.20 -19.41 8.93
CA THR A 175 -3.13 -19.85 9.84
C THR A 175 -1.84 -20.27 9.12
N GLY A 176 -1.92 -20.64 7.84
CA GLY A 176 -0.79 -20.92 6.97
C GLY A 176 -0.18 -19.69 6.31
N SER A 177 -0.75 -18.50 6.55
CA SER A 177 -0.34 -17.27 5.89
C SER A 177 0.87 -16.60 6.57
N PRO A 178 1.65 -15.83 5.80
CA PRO A 178 2.73 -15.03 6.39
C PRO A 178 2.22 -13.87 7.26
N LEU A 179 0.98 -13.41 7.06
CA LEU A 179 0.36 -12.38 7.90
C LEU A 179 0.02 -12.95 9.29
N TYR A 180 -0.53 -14.17 9.36
CA TYR A 180 -0.72 -14.87 10.62
C TYR A 180 0.60 -15.05 11.37
N SER A 181 1.65 -15.50 10.67
CA SER A 181 3.00 -15.67 11.25
C SER A 181 3.58 -14.36 11.80
N LEU A 182 3.25 -13.22 11.19
CA LEU A 182 3.69 -11.90 11.64
C LEU A 182 2.93 -11.43 12.88
N LEU A 183 1.60 -11.60 12.89
CA LEU A 183 0.72 -11.01 13.92
C LEU A 183 0.49 -11.94 15.11
N GLY A 184 0.58 -13.25 14.93
CA GLY A 184 0.37 -14.26 15.98
C GLY A 184 -1.08 -14.32 16.50
N ALA A 185 -2.05 -13.92 15.68
CA ALA A 185 -3.46 -13.88 16.04
C ALA A 185 -4.33 -14.52 14.96
N GLU A 186 -5.38 -15.22 15.34
CA GLU A 186 -6.33 -15.82 14.38
C GLU A 186 -7.35 -14.82 13.87
N GLN A 187 -7.62 -13.77 14.64
CA GLN A 187 -8.56 -12.71 14.29
C GLN A 187 -7.92 -11.34 14.50
N LEU A 188 -8.32 -10.40 13.66
CA LEU A 188 -7.90 -9.01 13.72
C LEU A 188 -9.11 -8.10 13.52
N GLU A 189 -9.28 -7.12 14.41
CA GLU A 189 -10.24 -6.05 14.21
C GLU A 189 -9.65 -4.99 13.27
N VAL A 190 -10.39 -4.63 12.22
CA VAL A 190 -9.94 -3.73 11.17
C VAL A 190 -10.96 -2.61 10.90
N ASN A 191 -10.45 -1.45 10.50
CA ASN A 191 -11.25 -0.40 9.89
C ASN A 191 -11.61 -0.78 8.44
N SER A 192 -12.63 -0.15 7.88
CA SER A 192 -13.06 -0.47 6.52
C SER A 192 -13.70 0.74 5.85
N TYR A 193 -13.22 1.07 4.65
CA TYR A 193 -13.73 2.21 3.87
C TYR A 193 -13.62 1.90 2.38
N HIS A 194 -14.43 0.94 1.92
CA HIS A 194 -14.48 0.54 0.52
C HIS A 194 -15.88 0.04 0.14
N HIS A 195 -16.25 0.18 -1.11
CA HIS A 195 -17.46 -0.39 -1.69
C HIS A 195 -17.15 -1.39 -2.83
N GLN A 196 -15.89 -1.44 -3.30
CA GLN A 196 -15.39 -2.48 -4.19
C GLN A 196 -14.62 -3.54 -3.37
N ALA A 197 -14.62 -4.79 -3.83
CA ALA A 197 -13.86 -5.89 -3.21
C ALA A 197 -13.48 -6.95 -4.24
N ILE A 198 -12.56 -7.84 -3.88
CA ILE A 198 -12.22 -9.02 -4.70
C ILE A 198 -13.45 -9.91 -4.82
N LYS A 199 -13.82 -10.25 -6.10
CA LYS A 199 -14.84 -11.24 -6.45
C LYS A 199 -14.18 -12.59 -6.75
N ASP A 200 -13.37 -12.64 -7.79
CA ASP A 200 -12.56 -13.79 -8.12
C ASP A 200 -11.10 -13.48 -7.83
N LEU A 201 -10.48 -14.27 -6.95
CA LEU A 201 -9.08 -14.10 -6.59
C LEU A 201 -8.19 -14.50 -7.77
N ALA A 202 -7.24 -13.63 -8.11
CA ALA A 202 -6.29 -13.90 -9.20
C ALA A 202 -5.45 -15.16 -8.91
N PRO A 203 -5.22 -16.03 -9.91
CA PRO A 203 -4.54 -17.33 -9.71
C PRO A 203 -3.16 -17.26 -9.03
N PRO A 204 -2.32 -16.22 -9.24
CA PRO A 204 -1.02 -16.12 -8.59
C PRO A 204 -1.09 -15.70 -7.12
N LEU A 205 -2.23 -15.19 -6.65
CA LEU A 205 -2.42 -14.72 -5.29
C LEU A 205 -2.94 -15.84 -4.37
N SER A 206 -2.62 -15.70 -3.09
CA SER A 206 -3.20 -16.51 -2.02
C SER A 206 -3.79 -15.59 -0.97
N ALA A 207 -5.00 -15.90 -0.50
CA ALA A 207 -5.63 -15.14 0.57
C ALA A 207 -4.86 -15.30 1.89
N MET A 208 -4.83 -14.24 2.70
CA MET A 208 -4.28 -14.21 4.06
C MET A 208 -5.35 -13.92 5.11
N ALA A 209 -6.43 -13.26 4.71
CA ALA A 209 -7.52 -12.90 5.61
C ALA A 209 -8.87 -12.87 4.88
N TYR A 210 -9.93 -13.14 5.63
CA TYR A 210 -11.31 -13.07 5.17
C TYR A 210 -12.17 -12.33 6.19
N SER A 211 -13.09 -11.48 5.71
CA SER A 211 -14.13 -10.89 6.54
C SER A 211 -15.16 -11.94 6.99
N GLN A 212 -16.02 -11.57 7.92
CA GLN A 212 -17.05 -12.48 8.45
C GLN A 212 -18.04 -12.97 7.40
N ASP A 213 -18.28 -12.19 6.37
CA ASP A 213 -19.13 -12.51 5.21
C ASP A 213 -18.38 -13.21 4.07
N GLY A 214 -17.07 -13.49 4.25
CA GLY A 214 -16.29 -14.33 3.35
C GLY A 214 -15.54 -13.57 2.25
N LEU A 215 -15.55 -12.23 2.22
CA LEU A 215 -14.73 -11.46 1.28
C LEU A 215 -13.24 -11.61 1.61
N VAL A 216 -12.40 -11.64 0.56
CA VAL A 216 -10.96 -11.64 0.72
C VAL A 216 -10.49 -10.25 1.14
N GLU A 217 -9.87 -10.16 2.31
CA GLU A 217 -9.43 -8.90 2.93
C GLU A 217 -7.90 -8.72 2.94
N ALA A 218 -7.14 -9.79 2.71
CA ALA A 218 -5.70 -9.68 2.52
C ALA A 218 -5.18 -10.78 1.60
N VAL A 219 -4.14 -10.44 0.83
CA VAL A 219 -3.50 -11.37 -0.11
C VAL A 219 -1.99 -11.24 -0.11
N TYR A 220 -1.32 -12.32 -0.55
CA TYR A 220 0.11 -12.31 -0.86
C TYR A 220 0.40 -13.13 -2.11
N MET A 221 1.58 -12.94 -2.69
CA MET A 221 2.05 -13.70 -3.83
C MET A 221 3.23 -14.58 -3.42
N LYS A 222 3.05 -15.91 -3.50
CA LYS A 222 4.13 -16.88 -3.23
C LYS A 222 5.28 -16.71 -4.21
N GLY A 223 6.52 -16.91 -3.73
CA GLY A 223 7.71 -16.88 -4.59
C GLY A 223 8.23 -15.48 -4.95
N LYS A 224 7.56 -14.41 -4.50
CA LYS A 224 8.09 -13.04 -4.54
C LYS A 224 8.73 -12.64 -3.23
N LYS A 225 9.73 -11.74 -3.29
CA LYS A 225 10.41 -11.22 -2.08
C LYS A 225 9.39 -10.69 -1.08
N PHE A 226 8.45 -9.88 -1.56
CA PHE A 226 7.31 -9.38 -0.81
C PHE A 226 6.26 -8.80 -1.78
N LEU A 227 5.09 -9.39 -1.85
CA LEU A 227 3.89 -8.77 -2.38
C LEU A 227 2.78 -9.12 -1.41
N TRP A 228 2.38 -8.14 -0.61
CA TRP A 228 1.22 -8.21 0.27
C TRP A 228 0.25 -7.10 -0.06
N ALA A 229 -1.02 -7.36 0.14
CA ALA A 229 -2.02 -6.31 0.06
C ALA A 229 -3.13 -6.57 1.06
N VAL A 230 -3.71 -5.49 1.59
CA VAL A 230 -4.80 -5.51 2.56
C VAL A 230 -5.94 -4.61 2.09
N GLN A 231 -7.18 -4.99 2.37
CA GLN A 231 -8.35 -4.22 1.98
C GLN A 231 -8.65 -3.09 2.96
N TRP A 232 -8.32 -3.29 4.23
CA TRP A 232 -8.42 -2.25 5.26
C TRP A 232 -7.34 -1.18 5.15
N HIS A 233 -7.39 -0.18 6.05
CA HIS A 233 -6.57 1.02 5.99
C HIS A 233 -5.62 1.14 7.20
N PRO A 234 -4.45 0.47 7.19
CA PRO A 234 -3.46 0.58 8.26
C PRO A 234 -2.90 2.00 8.41
N GLU A 235 -2.95 2.83 7.37
CA GLU A 235 -2.48 4.22 7.39
C GLU A 235 -3.31 5.15 8.27
N PHE A 236 -4.55 4.82 8.58
CA PHE A 236 -5.34 5.60 9.53
C PHE A 236 -5.01 5.28 10.98
N SER A 237 -4.57 4.04 11.27
CA SER A 237 -4.38 3.54 12.63
C SER A 237 -2.90 3.28 13.01
N TYR A 238 -1.93 3.58 12.13
CA TYR A 238 -0.50 3.27 12.36
C TYR A 238 0.08 3.89 13.66
N LYS A 239 -0.50 4.95 14.20
CA LYS A 239 -0.03 5.60 15.45
C LYS A 239 -0.33 4.76 16.69
N SER A 240 -1.48 4.11 16.74
CA SER A 240 -2.03 3.44 17.91
C SER A 240 -2.17 1.93 17.76
N ASN A 241 -2.24 1.40 16.52
CA ASN A 241 -2.49 -0.01 16.26
C ASN A 241 -1.18 -0.75 15.94
N GLN A 242 -0.85 -1.73 16.79
CA GLN A 242 0.38 -2.52 16.65
C GLN A 242 0.42 -3.34 15.35
N SER A 243 -0.71 -3.91 14.92
CA SER A 243 -0.77 -4.72 13.69
C SER A 243 -0.47 -3.86 12.47
N SER A 244 -1.00 -2.63 12.41
CA SER A 244 -0.69 -1.66 11.36
C SER A 244 0.80 -1.30 11.32
N GLN A 245 1.41 -1.07 12.49
CA GLN A 245 2.85 -0.80 12.60
C GLN A 245 3.68 -1.99 12.13
N LEU A 246 3.28 -3.22 12.47
CA LEU A 246 3.99 -4.43 12.07
C LEU A 246 3.93 -4.67 10.56
N ILE A 247 2.80 -4.37 9.90
CA ILE A 247 2.65 -4.46 8.44
C ILE A 247 3.62 -3.51 7.75
N PHE A 248 3.65 -2.21 8.14
CA PHE A 248 4.60 -1.25 7.57
C PHE A 248 6.07 -1.65 7.83
N LYS A 249 6.39 -2.06 9.07
CA LYS A 249 7.76 -2.53 9.42
C LYS A 249 8.16 -3.75 8.61
N LYS A 250 7.26 -4.72 8.45
CA LYS A 250 7.53 -5.92 7.64
C LYS A 250 7.80 -5.53 6.20
N PHE A 251 6.99 -4.68 5.59
CA PHE A 251 7.18 -4.21 4.22
C PHE A 251 8.52 -3.49 4.04
N VAL A 252 8.80 -2.45 4.85
CA VAL A 252 10.04 -1.67 4.72
C VAL A 252 11.28 -2.53 4.95
N SER A 253 11.23 -3.50 5.87
CA SER A 253 12.33 -4.45 6.10
C SER A 253 12.67 -5.31 4.89
N GLN A 254 11.75 -5.47 3.94
CA GLN A 254 11.98 -6.20 2.70
C GLN A 254 12.55 -5.32 1.58
N CYS A 255 12.57 -4.01 1.76
CA CYS A 255 13.09 -3.05 0.78
C CYS A 255 14.60 -2.78 0.93
N CYS A 256 15.24 -3.40 1.94
CA CYS A 256 16.68 -3.31 2.19
C CYS A 256 17.47 -4.36 1.42
#